data_62a8b73e73b4bf09df07133688945754
#
_entry.id   62a8b73e73b4bf09df07133688945754
#
_cell.length_a   1.000
_cell.length_b   1.000
_cell.length_c   1.000
_cell.angle_alpha   90.00
_cell.angle_beta   90.00
_cell.angle_gamma   90.00
#
_symmetry.space_group_name_H-M   'P 1'
#
loop_
_entity.id
_entity.type
_entity.pdbx_description
1 polymer ?
#
loop_
_entity_poly.entity_id
_entity_poly.type
_entity_poly.pdbx_seq_one_letter_code
_entity_poly.pdbx_strand_id
1 'polypeptide(L)'
;MQDYPKLLLEASREMPVNRDCLVVTLPRFMAWSPVKNDYARAAALKAKTGFEESPRSGEADVQELFKRQILSLNDCPVCKEEGRRVVIEEDAHVCLWPCTGCTVEEIHRHFGKNVVIRKGSVFIVRCANWFLEDVEIDGCCVLGEGEEGEDVSLTLRHVVVRNKGWKYVPIDVNDERIPIVYRMRGYVVEKSEQCVFSASKPGIYAVEDKTFEGSACIRLGNESCCVCFNCKREPITTSDPVVKRLVE
;
A
#
# COMPACT_ATOMS: atom_id res chain seq x y z
N MET A 1 -11.85 3.52 -28.04
CA MET A 1 -12.98 3.34 -27.12
C MET A 1 -13.29 4.57 -26.23
N GLN A 2 -12.32 5.41 -25.88
CA GLN A 2 -12.57 6.60 -25.02
C GLN A 2 -13.49 7.66 -25.65
N ASP A 3 -13.56 7.72 -26.97
CA ASP A 3 -14.39 8.70 -27.68
C ASP A 3 -15.80 8.18 -28.02
N TYR A 4 -16.07 6.90 -27.77
CA TYR A 4 -17.38 6.30 -28.09
C TYR A 4 -18.56 6.99 -27.41
N PRO A 5 -18.50 7.38 -26.12
CA PRO A 5 -19.59 8.13 -25.48
C PRO A 5 -19.82 9.51 -26.10
N LYS A 6 -18.76 10.18 -26.58
CA LYS A 6 -18.89 11.48 -27.28
C LYS A 6 -19.57 11.30 -28.64
N LEU A 7 -19.17 10.29 -29.41
CA LEU A 7 -19.79 9.95 -30.67
C LEU A 7 -21.26 9.57 -30.52
N LEU A 8 -21.60 8.81 -29.49
CA LEU A 8 -22.99 8.53 -29.17
C LEU A 8 -23.79 9.78 -28.80
N LEU A 9 -23.21 10.69 -28.07
CA LEU A 9 -23.86 11.95 -27.69
C LEU A 9 -24.09 12.83 -28.94
N GLU A 10 -23.13 12.90 -29.85
CA GLU A 10 -23.24 13.61 -31.13
C GLU A 10 -24.32 12.96 -32.03
N ALA A 11 -24.27 11.65 -32.22
CA ALA A 11 -25.24 10.90 -33.01
C ALA A 11 -26.68 11.02 -32.42
N SER A 12 -26.83 11.09 -31.10
CA SER A 12 -28.11 11.24 -30.44
C SER A 12 -28.77 12.61 -30.63
N ARG A 13 -28.02 13.63 -31.14
CA ARG A 13 -28.58 14.94 -31.50
C ARG A 13 -29.31 14.89 -32.86
N GLU A 14 -28.88 14.01 -33.73
CA GLU A 14 -29.39 13.90 -35.11
C GLU A 14 -30.42 12.76 -35.29
N MET A 15 -30.42 11.77 -34.43
CA MET A 15 -31.33 10.64 -34.46
C MET A 15 -32.06 10.47 -33.13
N PRO A 16 -33.35 10.01 -33.15
CA PRO A 16 -34.09 9.69 -31.93
C PRO A 16 -33.59 8.36 -31.36
N VAL A 17 -32.35 8.36 -30.86
CA VAL A 17 -31.77 7.21 -30.14
C VAL A 17 -32.22 7.28 -28.68
N ASN A 18 -32.60 6.12 -28.14
CA ASN A 18 -32.91 6.01 -26.72
C ASN A 18 -31.70 6.59 -25.88
N ARG A 19 -31.96 7.67 -25.14
CA ARG A 19 -30.92 8.46 -24.42
C ARG A 19 -30.49 7.85 -23.10
N ASP A 20 -30.91 6.64 -22.80
CA ASP A 20 -30.57 5.95 -21.54
C ASP A 20 -29.15 5.39 -21.52
N CYS A 21 -28.20 6.12 -22.10
CA CYS A 21 -26.77 5.86 -21.86
C CYS A 21 -26.39 6.37 -20.49
N LEU A 22 -26.34 5.48 -19.51
CA LEU A 22 -25.81 5.75 -18.21
C LEU A 22 -24.30 5.96 -18.31
N VAL A 23 -23.84 7.20 -18.15
CA VAL A 23 -22.42 7.52 -18.00
C VAL A 23 -22.09 7.59 -16.51
N VAL A 24 -21.33 6.63 -16.05
CA VAL A 24 -20.81 6.62 -14.68
C VAL A 24 -19.42 7.23 -14.67
N THR A 25 -19.23 8.29 -13.91
CA THR A 25 -17.91 8.86 -13.68
C THR A 25 -17.31 8.25 -12.42
N LEU A 26 -16.22 7.55 -12.57
CA LEU A 26 -15.48 6.99 -11.44
C LEU A 26 -14.28 7.89 -11.08
N PRO A 27 -13.93 8.01 -9.80
CA PRO A 27 -12.65 8.57 -9.41
C PRO A 27 -11.50 7.85 -10.10
N ARG A 28 -10.45 8.59 -10.45
CA ARG A 28 -9.31 8.06 -11.22
C ARG A 28 -8.69 6.82 -10.58
N PHE A 29 -8.46 6.84 -9.27
CA PHE A 29 -7.86 5.74 -8.52
C PHE A 29 -8.69 4.43 -8.54
N MET A 30 -10.00 4.51 -8.87
CA MET A 30 -10.87 3.33 -8.93
C MET A 30 -10.88 2.65 -10.30
N ALA A 31 -10.36 3.31 -11.32
CA ALA A 31 -10.46 2.80 -12.69
C ALA A 31 -9.08 2.45 -13.26
N TRP A 32 -8.38 3.44 -13.74
CA TRP A 32 -7.13 3.24 -14.45
C TRP A 32 -6.24 4.46 -14.31
N SER A 33 -5.02 4.25 -13.81
CA SER A 33 -4.02 5.29 -13.65
C SER A 33 -2.87 5.07 -14.64
N PRO A 34 -2.86 5.74 -15.79
CA PRO A 34 -1.80 5.58 -16.77
C PRO A 34 -0.49 6.19 -16.26
N VAL A 35 0.60 5.45 -16.50
CA VAL A 35 1.97 5.86 -16.18
C VAL A 35 2.74 5.97 -17.49
N LYS A 36 2.71 7.13 -18.12
CA LYS A 36 3.27 7.32 -19.47
C LYS A 36 4.06 8.60 -19.68
N ASN A 37 4.15 9.44 -18.66
CA ASN A 37 4.90 10.71 -18.74
C ASN A 37 6.15 10.67 -17.88
N ASP A 38 7.22 11.27 -18.39
CA ASP A 38 8.36 11.69 -17.58
C ASP A 38 7.97 12.85 -16.66
N TYR A 39 8.86 13.22 -15.75
CA TYR A 39 8.56 14.26 -14.77
C TYR A 39 8.20 15.62 -15.38
N ALA A 40 8.93 16.06 -16.41
CA ALA A 40 8.70 17.36 -17.04
C ALA A 40 7.34 17.41 -17.75
N ARG A 41 7.00 16.35 -18.50
CA ARG A 41 5.69 16.22 -19.15
C ARG A 41 4.58 16.08 -18.12
N ALA A 42 4.82 15.33 -17.05
CA ALA A 42 3.86 15.17 -15.96
C ALA A 42 3.53 16.51 -15.29
N ALA A 43 4.55 17.33 -15.00
CA ALA A 43 4.36 18.66 -14.42
C ALA A 43 3.55 19.58 -15.33
N ALA A 44 3.88 19.60 -16.65
CA ALA A 44 3.15 20.38 -17.64
C ALA A 44 1.70 19.91 -17.81
N LEU A 45 1.47 18.60 -17.80
CA LEU A 45 0.13 18.02 -17.89
C LEU A 45 -0.70 18.36 -16.66
N LYS A 46 -0.11 18.23 -15.47
CA LYS A 46 -0.77 18.57 -14.20
C LYS A 46 -1.22 20.02 -14.14
N ALA A 47 -0.36 20.96 -14.59
CA ALA A 47 -0.71 22.37 -14.64
C ALA A 47 -1.90 22.65 -15.57
N LYS A 48 -2.05 21.87 -16.64
CA LYS A 48 -3.13 22.03 -17.63
C LYS A 48 -4.41 21.30 -17.28
N THR A 49 -4.32 20.09 -16.73
CA THR A 49 -5.46 19.17 -16.59
C THR A 49 -5.75 18.75 -15.14
N GLY A 50 -4.85 19.03 -14.20
CA GLY A 50 -4.89 18.53 -12.84
C GLY A 50 -4.32 17.12 -12.65
N PHE A 51 -3.92 16.42 -13.73
CA PHE A 51 -3.43 15.04 -13.68
C PHE A 51 -1.98 14.94 -14.18
N GLU A 52 -1.17 14.13 -13.53
CA GLU A 52 0.25 13.94 -13.88
C GLU A 52 0.47 12.80 -14.89
N GLU A 53 -0.23 11.69 -14.74
CA GLU A 53 -0.01 10.44 -15.48
C GLU A 53 1.46 9.95 -15.42
N SER A 54 2.03 9.98 -14.22
CA SER A 54 3.42 9.63 -13.92
C SER A 54 3.51 8.43 -12.97
N PRO A 55 4.69 7.80 -12.80
CA PRO A 55 4.89 6.76 -11.79
C PRO A 55 4.45 7.19 -10.40
N ARG A 56 4.72 8.44 -10.02
CA ARG A 56 4.32 8.99 -8.72
C ARG A 56 2.81 9.05 -8.56
N SER A 57 2.07 9.55 -9.56
CA SER A 57 0.61 9.61 -9.47
C SER A 57 -0.02 8.22 -9.54
N GLY A 58 0.57 7.29 -10.31
CA GLY A 58 0.11 5.91 -10.36
C GLY A 58 0.27 5.19 -9.02
N GLU A 59 1.39 5.38 -8.34
CA GLU A 59 1.65 4.85 -7.00
C GLU A 59 0.67 5.43 -5.96
N ALA A 60 0.43 6.75 -6.01
CA ALA A 60 -0.53 7.41 -5.13
C ALA A 60 -1.97 6.91 -5.37
N ASP A 61 -2.36 6.73 -6.64
CA ASP A 61 -3.68 6.19 -7.00
C ASP A 61 -3.88 4.76 -6.48
N VAL A 62 -2.86 3.89 -6.57
CA VAL A 62 -2.92 2.52 -6.03
C VAL A 62 -3.04 2.52 -4.51
N GLN A 63 -2.28 3.36 -3.82
CA GLN A 63 -2.38 3.47 -2.36
C GLN A 63 -3.75 4.00 -1.93
N GLU A 64 -4.30 4.98 -2.62
CA GLU A 64 -5.63 5.51 -2.33
C GLU A 64 -6.70 4.44 -2.58
N LEU A 65 -6.58 3.63 -3.64
CA LEU A 65 -7.47 2.52 -3.91
C LEU A 65 -7.49 1.53 -2.73
N PHE A 66 -6.33 1.07 -2.27
CA PHE A 66 -6.26 0.13 -1.14
C PHE A 66 -6.85 0.73 0.13
N LYS A 67 -6.53 1.99 0.45
CA LYS A 67 -7.12 2.66 1.61
C LYS A 67 -8.65 2.70 1.53
N ARG A 68 -9.21 3.07 0.38
CA ARG A 68 -10.67 3.13 0.18
C ARG A 68 -11.33 1.77 0.28
N GLN A 69 -10.72 0.74 -0.30
CA GLN A 69 -11.21 -0.63 -0.19
C GLN A 69 -11.24 -1.11 1.26
N ILE A 70 -10.19 -0.85 2.02
CA ILE A 70 -10.14 -1.21 3.45
C ILE A 70 -11.15 -0.39 4.26
N LEU A 71 -11.18 0.92 4.07
CA LEU A 71 -12.07 1.80 4.84
C LEU A 71 -13.56 1.57 4.55
N SER A 72 -13.91 1.04 3.38
CA SER A 72 -15.29 0.67 3.06
C SER A 72 -15.84 -0.45 3.97
N LEU A 73 -14.97 -1.17 4.67
CA LEU A 73 -15.37 -2.09 5.75
C LEU A 73 -16.22 -1.38 6.82
N ASN A 74 -15.88 -0.13 7.15
CA ASN A 74 -16.62 0.64 8.14
C ASN A 74 -18.05 0.98 7.70
N ASP A 75 -18.37 0.88 6.42
CA ASP A 75 -19.72 1.10 5.88
C ASP A 75 -20.47 -0.19 5.59
N CYS A 76 -19.79 -1.33 5.62
CA CYS A 76 -20.37 -2.65 5.43
C CYS A 76 -21.30 -3.03 6.61
N PRO A 77 -22.61 -3.31 6.39
CA PRO A 77 -23.53 -3.64 7.46
C PRO A 77 -23.09 -4.86 8.28
N VAL A 78 -22.66 -5.93 7.62
CA VAL A 78 -22.21 -7.16 8.27
C VAL A 78 -20.99 -6.91 9.15
N CYS A 79 -20.01 -6.16 8.63
CA CYS A 79 -18.82 -5.82 9.41
C CYS A 79 -19.13 -4.96 10.63
N LYS A 80 -20.10 -4.05 10.51
CA LYS A 80 -20.58 -3.24 11.65
C LYS A 80 -21.25 -4.08 12.73
N GLU A 81 -22.10 -5.03 12.34
CA GLU A 81 -22.76 -5.96 13.28
C GLU A 81 -21.74 -6.82 14.03
N GLU A 82 -20.66 -7.21 13.38
CA GLU A 82 -19.53 -7.95 13.98
C GLU A 82 -18.59 -7.07 14.80
N GLY A 83 -18.80 -5.75 14.82
CA GLY A 83 -17.98 -4.78 15.53
C GLY A 83 -16.60 -4.55 14.90
N ARG A 84 -16.44 -4.89 13.63
CA ARG A 84 -15.19 -4.64 12.89
C ARG A 84 -15.04 -3.15 12.60
N ARG A 85 -13.82 -2.66 12.78
CA ARG A 85 -13.50 -1.26 12.52
C ARG A 85 -12.04 -1.10 12.15
N VAL A 86 -11.78 -0.31 11.11
CA VAL A 86 -10.44 0.05 10.68
C VAL A 86 -10.30 1.58 10.62
N VAL A 87 -9.20 2.09 11.14
CA VAL A 87 -8.82 3.50 11.04
C VAL A 87 -7.49 3.57 10.32
N ILE A 88 -7.42 4.36 9.25
CA ILE A 88 -6.18 4.68 8.53
C ILE A 88 -6.04 6.19 8.59
N GLU A 89 -5.03 6.64 9.33
CA GLU A 89 -4.77 8.07 9.52
C GLU A 89 -4.09 8.70 8.29
N GLU A 90 -3.99 10.02 8.29
CA GLU A 90 -3.38 10.78 7.19
C GLU A 90 -1.94 10.35 6.91
N ASP A 91 -1.52 10.47 5.66
CA ASP A 91 -0.17 10.13 5.17
C ASP A 91 0.28 8.68 5.44
N ALA A 92 -0.61 7.81 5.93
CA ALA A 92 -0.29 6.39 6.03
C ALA A 92 -0.19 5.77 4.62
N HIS A 93 0.77 4.89 4.41
CA HIS A 93 1.01 4.17 3.16
C HIS A 93 0.58 2.72 3.31
N VAL A 94 -0.35 2.27 2.46
CA VAL A 94 -0.81 0.88 2.46
C VAL A 94 -0.48 0.24 1.12
N CYS A 95 0.17 -0.90 1.15
CA CYS A 95 0.50 -1.67 -0.04
C CYS A 95 0.11 -3.13 0.15
N LEU A 96 -0.86 -3.58 -0.62
CA LEU A 96 -1.31 -4.96 -0.66
C LEU A 96 -0.77 -5.61 -1.95
N TRP A 97 -0.14 -6.76 -1.84
CA TRP A 97 0.28 -7.52 -3.01
C TRP A 97 -0.91 -8.23 -3.66
N PRO A 98 -0.83 -8.59 -4.95
CA PRO A 98 -1.96 -9.21 -5.66
C PRO A 98 -2.49 -10.50 -5.03
N CYS A 99 -1.66 -11.22 -4.27
CA CYS A 99 -2.06 -12.43 -3.55
C CYS A 99 -2.97 -12.16 -2.33
N THR A 100 -3.10 -10.91 -1.87
CA THR A 100 -3.85 -10.59 -0.64
C THR A 100 -5.36 -10.54 -0.82
N GLY A 101 -5.83 -10.49 -2.06
CA GLY A 101 -7.26 -10.44 -2.42
C GLY A 101 -7.52 -9.52 -3.61
N CYS A 102 -8.48 -9.90 -4.43
CA CYS A 102 -8.89 -9.18 -5.64
C CYS A 102 -10.22 -8.41 -5.46
N THR A 103 -11.01 -8.78 -4.46
CA THR A 103 -12.31 -8.16 -4.19
C THR A 103 -12.32 -7.44 -2.84
N VAL A 104 -13.27 -6.52 -2.69
CA VAL A 104 -13.46 -5.79 -1.43
C VAL A 104 -13.82 -6.74 -0.29
N GLU A 105 -14.63 -7.75 -0.57
CA GLU A 105 -15.05 -8.77 0.40
C GLU A 105 -13.87 -9.63 0.88
N GLU A 106 -12.96 -9.97 -0.02
CA GLU A 106 -11.73 -10.68 0.35
C GLU A 106 -10.86 -9.82 1.26
N ILE A 107 -10.66 -8.55 0.90
CA ILE A 107 -9.90 -7.60 1.72
C ILE A 107 -10.54 -7.42 3.11
N HIS A 108 -11.87 -7.30 3.19
CA HIS A 108 -12.57 -7.14 4.47
C HIS A 108 -12.40 -8.35 5.41
N ARG A 109 -12.24 -9.57 4.88
CA ARG A 109 -12.04 -10.77 5.69
C ARG A 109 -10.75 -10.75 6.52
N HIS A 110 -9.79 -9.96 6.12
CA HIS A 110 -8.50 -9.84 6.80
C HIS A 110 -8.51 -8.91 8.02
N PHE A 111 -9.58 -8.16 8.22
CA PHE A 111 -9.68 -7.20 9.31
C PHE A 111 -10.76 -7.56 10.31
N GLY A 112 -10.40 -7.65 11.58
CA GLY A 112 -11.29 -7.79 12.72
C GLY A 112 -11.61 -6.44 13.37
N LYS A 113 -11.69 -6.45 14.71
CA LYS A 113 -11.99 -5.26 15.50
C LYS A 113 -10.76 -4.37 15.66
N ASN A 114 -10.98 -3.05 15.79
CA ASN A 114 -10.01 -2.06 16.27
C ASN A 114 -8.63 -2.11 15.59
N VAL A 115 -8.57 -2.14 14.28
CA VAL A 115 -7.30 -2.01 13.56
C VAL A 115 -7.01 -0.55 13.28
N VAL A 116 -5.86 -0.05 13.73
CA VAL A 116 -5.44 1.35 13.58
C VAL A 116 -4.08 1.43 12.91
N ILE A 117 -4.02 2.14 11.78
CA ILE A 117 -2.78 2.47 11.08
C ILE A 117 -2.56 3.96 11.28
N ARG A 118 -1.54 4.32 12.07
CA ARG A 118 -1.26 5.69 12.49
C ARG A 118 -0.69 6.54 11.36
N LYS A 119 -0.73 7.84 11.56
CA LYS A 119 -0.23 8.85 10.63
C LYS A 119 1.21 8.57 10.19
N GLY A 120 1.46 8.62 8.88
CA GLY A 120 2.78 8.40 8.30
C GLY A 120 3.30 6.96 8.39
N SER A 121 2.51 6.03 8.93
CA SER A 121 2.88 4.62 9.02
C SER A 121 2.87 3.94 7.65
N VAL A 122 3.62 2.85 7.55
CA VAL A 122 3.72 2.02 6.34
C VAL A 122 3.24 0.62 6.67
N PHE A 123 2.18 0.17 6.02
CA PHE A 123 1.66 -1.18 6.15
C PHE A 123 1.76 -1.91 4.81
N ILE A 124 2.53 -3.00 4.79
CA ILE A 124 2.78 -3.79 3.58
C ILE A 124 2.39 -5.22 3.84
N VAL A 125 1.57 -5.79 2.94
CA VAL A 125 1.20 -7.21 2.98
C VAL A 125 1.65 -7.90 1.72
N ARG A 126 2.37 -9.01 1.88
CA ARG A 126 2.95 -9.82 0.81
C ARG A 126 2.53 -11.29 0.85
N CYS A 127 1.76 -11.70 1.86
CA CYS A 127 1.23 -13.06 1.99
C CYS A 127 -0.28 -13.11 1.70
N ALA A 128 -0.78 -14.25 1.24
CA ALA A 128 -2.18 -14.42 0.86
C ALA A 128 -3.13 -14.48 2.07
N ASN A 129 -2.76 -15.24 3.08
CA ASN A 129 -3.61 -15.49 4.24
C ASN A 129 -3.08 -14.75 5.47
N TRP A 130 -3.82 -13.76 5.92
CA TRP A 130 -3.48 -12.96 7.10
C TRP A 130 -4.73 -12.43 7.77
N PHE A 131 -4.62 -12.05 9.05
CA PHE A 131 -5.72 -11.48 9.80
C PHE A 131 -5.21 -10.55 10.89
N LEU A 132 -5.87 -9.40 11.06
CA LEU A 132 -5.56 -8.41 12.10
C LEU A 132 -6.78 -8.20 12.99
N GLU A 133 -6.60 -8.24 14.31
CA GLU A 133 -7.61 -7.91 15.31
C GLU A 133 -6.97 -7.19 16.49
N ASP A 134 -7.52 -6.05 16.89
CA ASP A 134 -6.97 -5.18 17.93
C ASP A 134 -5.47 -4.86 17.71
N VAL A 135 -5.16 -4.34 16.52
CA VAL A 135 -3.78 -4.07 16.11
C VAL A 135 -3.57 -2.56 15.91
N GLU A 136 -2.50 -2.04 16.47
CA GLU A 136 -2.05 -0.67 16.25
C GLU A 136 -0.69 -0.68 15.54
N ILE A 137 -0.59 0.04 14.41
CA ILE A 137 0.64 0.19 13.64
C ILE A 137 1.04 1.68 13.68
N ASP A 138 2.14 1.97 14.37
CA ASP A 138 2.80 3.27 14.45
C ASP A 138 4.24 3.11 13.96
N GLY A 139 4.47 3.33 12.68
CA GLY A 139 5.71 3.07 11.97
C GLY A 139 5.56 2.10 10.80
N CYS A 140 6.52 1.20 10.59
CA CYS A 140 6.49 0.25 9.47
C CYS A 140 6.20 -1.18 9.95
N CYS A 141 5.14 -1.79 9.39
CA CYS A 141 4.77 -3.19 9.60
C CYS A 141 4.67 -3.90 8.25
N VAL A 142 5.33 -5.05 8.13
CA VAL A 142 5.35 -5.88 6.93
C VAL A 142 4.87 -7.28 7.29
N LEU A 143 3.84 -7.78 6.61
CA LEU A 143 3.37 -9.15 6.70
C LEU A 143 3.82 -9.94 5.49
N GLY A 144 4.59 -10.98 5.71
CA GLY A 144 5.18 -11.83 4.69
C GLY A 144 6.47 -11.27 4.07
N GLU A 145 7.37 -12.16 3.69
CA GLU A 145 8.58 -11.81 2.93
C GLU A 145 8.38 -11.96 1.40
N GLY A 146 7.21 -12.46 0.98
CA GLY A 146 6.84 -12.66 -0.44
C GLY A 146 7.23 -14.01 -1.01
N GLU A 147 7.81 -14.89 -0.19
CA GLU A 147 8.15 -16.27 -0.52
C GLU A 147 7.23 -17.29 0.18
N GLU A 148 6.36 -16.80 1.08
CA GLU A 148 5.37 -17.64 1.75
C GLU A 148 4.35 -18.16 0.75
N GLY A 149 4.20 -19.48 0.72
CA GLY A 149 3.17 -20.15 -0.06
C GLY A 149 1.76 -19.88 0.47
N GLU A 150 0.76 -20.27 -0.29
CA GLU A 150 -0.67 -20.16 0.10
C GLU A 150 -1.00 -20.92 1.39
N ASP A 151 -0.17 -21.87 1.79
CA ASP A 151 -0.33 -22.67 3.01
C ASP A 151 0.12 -21.96 4.30
N VAL A 152 0.58 -20.70 4.20
CA VAL A 152 0.95 -19.89 5.37
C VAL A 152 -0.18 -18.95 5.71
N SER A 153 -0.62 -18.96 6.99
CA SER A 153 -1.57 -17.99 7.54
C SER A 153 -0.96 -17.26 8.74
N LEU A 154 -0.96 -15.92 8.69
CA LEU A 154 -0.41 -15.04 9.71
C LEU A 154 -1.53 -14.26 10.41
N THR A 155 -1.69 -14.44 11.71
CA THR A 155 -2.67 -13.71 12.52
C THR A 155 -1.95 -12.83 13.55
N LEU A 156 -2.33 -11.56 13.63
CA LEU A 156 -1.92 -10.66 14.71
C LEU A 156 -3.15 -10.29 15.54
N ARG A 157 -3.09 -10.52 16.88
CA ARG A 157 -4.14 -10.14 17.82
C ARG A 157 -3.56 -9.40 19.01
N HIS A 158 -4.19 -8.28 19.39
CA HIS A 158 -3.73 -7.45 20.51
C HIS A 158 -2.24 -7.07 20.37
N VAL A 159 -1.85 -6.66 19.14
CA VAL A 159 -0.45 -6.36 18.79
C VAL A 159 -0.28 -4.87 18.55
N VAL A 160 0.76 -4.32 19.16
CA VAL A 160 1.19 -2.94 18.94
C VAL A 160 2.57 -2.94 18.29
N VAL A 161 2.70 -2.25 17.15
CA VAL A 161 3.97 -2.03 16.47
C VAL A 161 4.33 -0.56 16.57
N ARG A 162 5.47 -0.23 17.17
CA ARG A 162 6.01 1.13 17.29
C ARG A 162 7.45 1.19 16.81
N ASN A 163 7.69 1.93 15.75
CA ASN A 163 9.05 2.13 15.24
C ASN A 163 9.13 3.43 14.41
N LYS A 164 10.34 3.83 14.02
CA LYS A 164 10.56 5.06 13.23
C LYS A 164 10.04 4.97 11.79
N GLY A 165 9.63 3.79 11.34
CA GLY A 165 9.06 3.58 10.03
C GLY A 165 10.00 3.87 8.86
N TRP A 166 9.40 4.20 7.74
CA TRP A 166 10.09 4.62 6.53
C TRP A 166 9.79 6.08 6.25
N LYS A 167 10.79 6.79 5.72
CA LYS A 167 10.64 8.19 5.32
C LYS A 167 10.68 8.30 3.81
N TYR A 168 9.78 9.08 3.26
CA TYR A 168 9.73 9.42 1.84
C TYR A 168 10.41 10.78 1.65
N VAL A 169 11.69 10.74 1.26
CA VAL A 169 12.55 11.92 1.16
C VAL A 169 12.48 12.49 -0.26
N PRO A 170 11.94 13.71 -0.46
CA PRO A 170 11.93 14.36 -1.77
C PRO A 170 13.33 14.53 -2.33
N ILE A 171 13.48 14.41 -3.64
CA ILE A 171 14.74 14.60 -4.34
C ILE A 171 14.62 15.68 -5.43
N ASP A 172 15.75 16.25 -5.83
CA ASP A 172 15.80 17.08 -7.02
C ASP A 172 15.71 16.18 -8.27
N VAL A 173 14.57 16.23 -8.93
CA VAL A 173 14.29 15.42 -10.12
C VAL A 173 15.08 15.83 -11.36
N ASN A 174 15.67 17.03 -11.33
CA ASN A 174 16.51 17.56 -12.42
C ASN A 174 17.99 17.20 -12.23
N ASP A 175 18.38 16.70 -11.08
CA ASP A 175 19.75 16.25 -10.83
C ASP A 175 20.02 14.94 -11.59
N GLU A 176 20.71 15.02 -12.71
CA GLU A 176 21.04 13.87 -13.57
C GLU A 176 21.95 12.83 -12.90
N ARG A 177 22.59 13.19 -11.79
CA ARG A 177 23.41 12.27 -11.00
C ARG A 177 22.54 11.24 -10.24
N ILE A 178 21.26 11.59 -10.03
CA ILE A 178 20.30 10.70 -9.39
C ILE A 178 19.75 9.71 -10.42
N PRO A 179 19.75 8.39 -10.14
CA PRO A 179 19.21 7.38 -11.03
C PRO A 179 17.79 7.70 -11.49
N ILE A 180 17.51 7.49 -12.77
CA ILE A 180 16.22 7.85 -13.41
C ILE A 180 15.02 7.27 -12.68
N VAL A 181 15.14 6.07 -12.10
CA VAL A 181 14.05 5.41 -11.34
C VAL A 181 13.57 6.26 -10.18
N TYR A 182 14.48 6.87 -9.42
CA TYR A 182 14.11 7.77 -8.32
C TYR A 182 13.60 9.11 -8.81
N ARG A 183 14.21 9.67 -9.87
CA ARG A 183 13.75 10.92 -10.47
C ARG A 183 12.32 10.84 -11.01
N MET A 184 11.93 9.69 -11.58
CA MET A 184 10.56 9.45 -12.03
C MET A 184 9.55 9.41 -10.90
N ARG A 185 9.94 8.93 -9.71
CA ARG A 185 9.10 8.92 -8.51
C ARG A 185 9.09 10.27 -7.79
N GLY A 186 10.17 11.02 -7.86
CA GLY A 186 10.37 12.30 -7.19
C GLY A 186 10.77 12.19 -5.71
N TYR A 187 11.04 10.97 -5.22
CA TYR A 187 11.50 10.72 -3.86
C TYR A 187 12.30 9.41 -3.76
N VAL A 188 13.07 9.29 -2.69
CA VAL A 188 13.68 8.04 -2.23
C VAL A 188 13.02 7.59 -0.94
N VAL A 189 13.04 6.28 -0.67
CA VAL A 189 12.52 5.71 0.58
C VAL A 189 13.70 5.37 1.49
N GLU A 190 13.81 6.09 2.59
CA GLU A 190 14.73 5.80 3.67
C GLU A 190 14.05 4.84 4.66
N LYS A 191 14.58 3.62 4.78
CA LYS A 191 14.05 2.58 5.66
C LYS A 191 14.75 2.63 7.00
N SER A 192 14.24 3.46 7.92
CA SER A 192 14.86 3.62 9.25
C SER A 192 14.64 2.41 10.14
N GLU A 193 13.39 2.03 10.37
CA GLU A 193 13.02 0.88 11.20
C GLU A 193 11.79 0.17 10.60
N GLN A 194 11.67 -1.13 10.84
CA GLN A 194 10.52 -1.91 10.41
C GLN A 194 10.30 -3.14 11.28
N CYS A 195 9.06 -3.55 11.44
CA CYS A 195 8.67 -4.82 12.03
C CYS A 195 8.17 -5.77 10.92
N VAL A 196 8.80 -6.93 10.78
CA VAL A 196 8.49 -7.91 9.74
C VAL A 196 8.01 -9.20 10.39
N PHE A 197 6.84 -9.68 10.00
CA PHE A 197 6.29 -10.97 10.39
C PHE A 197 6.32 -11.89 9.18
N SER A 198 6.97 -13.03 9.30
CA SER A 198 7.08 -14.03 8.23
C SER A 198 7.02 -15.45 8.78
N ALA A 199 6.80 -16.44 7.91
CA ALA A 199 6.84 -17.84 8.27
C ALA A 199 7.86 -18.59 7.43
N SER A 200 8.61 -19.49 8.06
CA SER A 200 9.63 -20.31 7.40
C SER A 200 9.11 -21.65 6.91
N LYS A 201 7.91 -22.05 7.33
CA LYS A 201 7.27 -23.33 6.98
C LYS A 201 5.76 -23.10 6.79
N PRO A 202 5.07 -23.94 6.01
CA PRO A 202 3.60 -23.98 5.97
C PRO A 202 3.00 -24.13 7.36
N GLY A 203 1.90 -23.45 7.61
CA GLY A 203 1.19 -23.53 8.90
C GLY A 203 0.37 -22.30 9.21
N ILE A 204 -0.39 -22.39 10.32
CA ILE A 204 -1.20 -21.30 10.85
C ILE A 204 -0.47 -20.74 12.07
N TYR A 205 -0.14 -19.47 12.03
CA TYR A 205 0.65 -18.80 13.04
C TYR A 205 -0.11 -17.60 13.61
N ALA A 206 -0.09 -17.47 14.94
CA ALA A 206 -0.64 -16.32 15.64
C ALA A 206 0.44 -15.64 16.50
N VAL A 207 0.43 -14.32 16.47
CA VAL A 207 1.18 -13.47 17.40
C VAL A 207 0.16 -12.71 18.22
N GLU A 208 0.19 -12.87 19.54
CA GLU A 208 -0.86 -12.35 20.43
C GLU A 208 -0.23 -11.62 21.63
N ASP A 209 -0.92 -10.59 22.11
CA ASP A 209 -0.59 -9.82 23.32
C ASP A 209 0.87 -9.33 23.35
N LYS A 210 1.33 -8.71 22.26
CA LYS A 210 2.71 -8.24 22.11
C LYS A 210 2.81 -6.78 21.69
N THR A 211 3.80 -6.10 22.23
CA THR A 211 4.27 -4.80 21.76
C THR A 211 5.67 -4.95 21.19
N PHE A 212 5.87 -4.47 19.98
CA PHE A 212 7.16 -4.44 19.29
C PHE A 212 7.63 -3.00 19.17
N GLU A 213 8.81 -2.71 19.70
CA GLU A 213 9.44 -1.40 19.63
C GLU A 213 10.73 -1.47 18.80
N GLY A 214 10.93 -0.48 17.93
CA GLY A 214 12.07 -0.45 17.02
C GLY A 214 12.00 -1.49 15.90
N SER A 215 13.15 -1.91 15.37
CA SER A 215 13.22 -2.92 14.32
C SER A 215 13.11 -4.32 14.90
N ALA A 216 12.19 -5.13 14.34
CA ALA A 216 12.02 -6.53 14.70
C ALA A 216 11.79 -7.39 13.45
N CYS A 217 12.29 -8.61 13.46
CA CYS A 217 12.01 -9.63 12.45
C CYS A 217 11.55 -10.89 13.19
N ILE A 218 10.28 -11.23 12.99
CA ILE A 218 9.62 -12.36 13.65
C ILE A 218 9.44 -13.44 12.60
N ARG A 219 10.25 -14.50 12.67
CA ARG A 219 10.13 -15.69 11.82
C ARG A 219 9.45 -16.80 12.58
N LEU A 220 8.25 -17.14 12.16
CA LEU A 220 7.42 -18.19 12.74
C LEU A 220 7.74 -19.55 12.09
N GLY A 221 7.51 -20.66 12.83
CA GLY A 221 7.74 -22.01 12.31
C GLY A 221 9.14 -22.60 12.56
N ASN A 222 10.05 -21.87 13.19
CA ASN A 222 11.27 -22.44 13.77
C ASN A 222 11.03 -22.81 15.23
N GLU A 223 11.65 -23.92 15.72
CA GLU A 223 11.54 -24.40 17.10
C GLU A 223 12.07 -23.39 18.13
N SER A 224 12.84 -22.42 17.69
CA SER A 224 13.21 -21.21 18.41
C SER A 224 12.51 -20.03 17.74
N CYS A 225 11.46 -19.52 18.39
CA CYS A 225 10.87 -18.24 18.03
C CYS A 225 11.94 -17.15 18.25
N CYS A 226 12.79 -16.93 17.23
CA CYS A 226 13.81 -15.89 17.27
C CYS A 226 13.12 -14.55 17.07
N VAL A 227 12.72 -13.91 18.17
CA VAL A 227 12.54 -12.46 18.17
C VAL A 227 13.93 -11.86 18.05
N CYS A 228 14.44 -11.70 16.85
CA CYS A 228 15.69 -11.01 16.59
C CYS A 228 15.43 -9.52 16.74
N PHE A 229 15.59 -8.99 17.95
CA PHE A 229 15.81 -7.57 18.15
C PHE A 229 17.16 -7.24 17.48
N ASN A 230 17.18 -6.32 16.51
CA ASN A 230 18.33 -5.97 15.66
C ASN A 230 18.73 -7.03 14.63
N CYS A 231 17.83 -7.49 13.78
CA CYS A 231 18.24 -7.92 12.46
C CYS A 231 18.82 -6.70 11.73
N LYS A 232 20.14 -6.51 11.85
CA LYS A 232 20.90 -5.77 10.86
C LYS A 232 20.77 -6.61 9.57
N ARG A 233 19.70 -6.43 8.80
CA ARG A 233 19.86 -6.58 7.36
C ARG A 233 20.93 -5.56 7.06
N GLU A 234 22.04 -6.01 6.50
CA GLU A 234 22.97 -5.11 5.84
C GLU A 234 22.10 -4.15 5.03
N PRO A 235 22.25 -2.84 5.23
CA PRO A 235 21.57 -1.90 4.36
C PRO A 235 21.81 -2.44 2.96
N ILE A 236 20.77 -2.47 2.11
CA ILE A 236 20.97 -2.75 0.70
C ILE A 236 22.07 -1.77 0.34
N THR A 237 23.29 -2.25 0.35
CA THR A 237 24.44 -1.52 -0.14
C THR A 237 24.15 -1.41 -1.62
N THR A 238 23.36 -0.43 -1.97
CA THR A 238 23.48 0.15 -3.28
C THR A 238 24.92 0.61 -3.28
N SER A 239 25.75 -0.16 -3.98
CA SER A 239 27.13 0.17 -4.24
C SER A 239 27.26 1.50 -5.01
N ASP A 240 26.15 2.20 -5.15
CA ASP A 240 26.03 3.49 -5.78
C ASP A 240 26.32 4.58 -4.73
N PRO A 241 27.50 5.25 -4.82
CA PRO A 241 27.89 6.30 -3.90
C PRO A 241 26.94 7.50 -3.90
N VAL A 242 26.08 7.64 -4.94
CA VAL A 242 25.10 8.71 -5.06
C VAL A 242 23.94 8.51 -4.09
N VAL A 243 23.45 7.27 -3.96
CA VAL A 243 22.37 6.97 -3.03
C VAL A 243 22.83 7.12 -1.58
N LYS A 244 24.08 6.81 -1.31
CA LYS A 244 24.68 6.97 0.03
C LYS A 244 24.79 8.45 0.45
N ARG A 245 25.05 9.38 -0.48
CA ARG A 245 25.10 10.83 -0.21
C ARG A 245 23.75 11.51 -0.09
N LEU A 246 22.69 10.89 -0.59
CA LEU A 246 21.33 11.42 -0.48
C LEU A 246 20.68 11.07 0.87
N VAL A 247 21.30 10.16 1.62
CA VAL A 247 20.82 9.65 2.91
C VAL A 247 21.69 10.15 4.08
N GLU A 248 22.87 10.71 3.82
CA GLU A 248 23.69 11.45 4.77
C GLU A 248 23.32 12.95 4.74
#